data_f0a73bd14f06ef50fa3099ea63234e74
#
_entry.id   f0a73bd14f06ef50fa3099ea63234e74
#
_cell.length_a   1.000
_cell.length_b   1.000
_cell.length_c   1.000
_cell.angle_alpha   90.00
_cell.angle_beta   90.00
_cell.angle_gamma   90.00
#
_symmetry.space_group_name_H-M   'P 1'
#
loop_
_entity.id
_entity.type
_entity.pdbx_description
1 polymer ?
#
loop_
_entity_poly.entity_id
_entity_poly.type
_entity_poly.pdbx_seq_one_letter_code
_entity_poly.pdbx_strand_id
1 'polypeptide(L)'
;VRFPKTAKKDQLQRNPYVYEAAVESGSLAEGKSLKELKFPGKALVVSVRRGDSTLIPDASLVLMPGDYLYILPNEARISDLTGLLKTQEKE
;
A
#
# COMPACT_ATOMS: atom_id res chain seq x y z
N VAL A 1 8.42 -8.15 15.45
CA VAL A 1 9.43 -7.21 15.71
C VAL A 1 9.16 -6.36 16.88
N ARG A 2 10.15 -6.22 17.68
CA ARG A 2 10.01 -5.39 18.79
C ARG A 2 10.61 -4.12 18.53
N PHE A 3 9.92 -3.15 18.84
CA PHE A 3 10.43 -1.86 18.68
C PHE A 3 10.74 -1.36 20.02
N PRO A 4 11.79 -0.61 20.15
CA PRO A 4 12.04 0.05 21.40
C PRO A 4 10.80 0.84 21.70
N LYS A 5 10.27 0.66 22.82
CA LYS A 5 9.05 1.29 23.14
C LYS A 5 8.98 2.71 22.88
N THR A 6 9.86 3.47 23.40
CA THR A 6 9.77 4.88 23.21
C THR A 6 10.05 5.30 21.80
N ALA A 7 11.09 4.77 21.24
CA ALA A 7 11.44 5.18 19.90
C ALA A 7 10.31 4.88 18.95
N LYS A 8 9.71 3.76 19.14
CA LYS A 8 8.64 3.40 18.31
C LYS A 8 7.48 4.25 18.39
N LYS A 9 7.10 4.61 19.55
CA LYS A 9 6.00 5.47 19.70
C LYS A 9 6.25 6.77 19.04
N ASP A 10 7.42 7.31 19.21
CA ASP A 10 7.73 8.58 18.59
C ASP A 10 7.64 8.49 17.09
N GLN A 11 8.17 7.42 16.54
CA GLN A 11 8.14 7.28 15.11
C GLN A 11 6.75 7.12 14.60
N LEU A 12 5.92 6.40 15.32
CA LEU A 12 4.56 6.24 14.89
C LEU A 12 3.85 7.56 14.89
N GLN A 13 4.16 8.42 15.81
CA GLN A 13 3.52 9.69 15.86
C GLN A 13 4.00 10.62 14.78
N ARG A 14 5.24 10.46 14.37
CA ARG A 14 5.75 11.29 13.32
C ARG A 14 5.23 10.84 12.00
N ASN A 15 5.06 9.54 11.84
CA ASN A 15 4.52 9.02 10.62
C ASN A 15 3.23 8.36 10.92
N PRO A 16 2.28 9.13 11.36
CA PRO A 16 1.05 8.55 11.82
C PRO A 16 0.22 8.01 10.71
N TYR A 17 0.57 8.32 9.49
CA TYR A 17 -0.31 7.98 8.42
C TYR A 17 0.25 6.89 7.57
N VAL A 18 -0.10 5.68 7.92
CA VAL A 18 0.11 4.57 7.04
C VAL A 18 -1.23 4.37 6.36
N TYR A 19 -1.26 4.49 5.07
CA TYR A 19 -2.49 4.28 4.33
C TYR A 19 -2.66 2.79 4.15
N GLU A 20 -3.81 2.27 4.51
CA GLU A 20 -4.10 0.85 4.43
C GLU A 20 -5.31 0.65 3.55
N ALA A 21 -5.21 -0.23 2.59
CA ALA A 21 -6.35 -0.50 1.73
C ALA A 21 -6.15 -1.80 0.99
N ALA A 22 -7.26 -2.41 0.60
CA ALA A 22 -7.22 -3.64 -0.17
C ALA A 22 -7.26 -3.30 -1.64
N VAL A 23 -6.64 -4.16 -2.44
CA VAL A 23 -6.74 -4.09 -3.89
C VAL A 23 -8.12 -4.58 -4.26
N GLU A 24 -8.88 -3.76 -4.95
CA GLU A 24 -10.24 -4.15 -5.34
C GLU A 24 -10.22 -4.72 -6.75
N SER A 25 -11.13 -5.64 -6.97
CA SER A 25 -11.30 -6.19 -8.30
C SER A 25 -11.72 -5.06 -9.23
N GLY A 26 -11.12 -4.98 -10.39
CA GLY A 26 -11.43 -3.89 -11.31
C GLY A 26 -10.61 -2.65 -11.09
N SER A 27 -9.68 -2.66 -10.13
CA SER A 27 -8.85 -1.51 -9.88
C SER A 27 -7.69 -1.49 -10.87
N LEU A 28 -7.00 -0.37 -10.91
CA LEU A 28 -5.82 -0.27 -11.76
C LEU A 28 -4.70 -1.17 -11.27
N ALA A 29 -4.69 -1.47 -9.99
CA ALA A 29 -3.62 -2.27 -9.40
C ALA A 29 -3.79 -3.75 -9.65
N GLU A 30 -4.99 -4.19 -9.95
CA GLU A 30 -5.23 -5.60 -10.12
C GLU A 30 -4.40 -6.18 -11.23
N GLY A 31 -3.63 -7.22 -10.95
CA GLY A 31 -2.84 -7.89 -11.96
C GLY A 31 -1.56 -7.19 -12.35
N LYS A 32 -1.23 -6.12 -11.67
CA LYS A 32 -0.02 -5.38 -11.99
C LYS A 32 1.04 -5.61 -10.94
N SER A 33 2.30 -5.61 -11.38
CA SER A 33 3.37 -5.70 -10.41
C SER A 33 3.61 -4.34 -9.79
N LEU A 34 4.30 -4.34 -8.66
CA LEU A 34 4.57 -3.07 -8.00
C LEU A 34 5.39 -2.15 -8.87
N LYS A 35 6.29 -2.69 -9.68
CA LYS A 35 7.08 -1.82 -10.53
C LYS A 35 6.27 -1.28 -11.69
N GLU A 36 5.22 -1.98 -12.11
CA GLU A 36 4.37 -1.47 -13.18
C GLU A 36 3.48 -0.36 -12.69
N LEU A 37 3.14 -0.40 -11.40
CA LEU A 37 2.32 0.64 -10.84
C LEU A 37 3.22 1.78 -10.48
N LYS A 38 2.91 2.95 -10.97
CA LYS A 38 3.70 4.09 -10.62
C LYS A 38 2.99 4.79 -9.50
N PHE A 39 3.43 4.51 -8.30
CA PHE A 39 2.80 5.12 -7.14
C PHE A 39 3.13 6.60 -7.11
N PRO A 40 2.13 7.43 -6.82
CA PRO A 40 2.33 8.88 -6.85
C PRO A 40 3.25 9.34 -5.74
N GLY A 41 3.83 10.49 -5.97
CA GLY A 41 4.71 11.09 -5.00
C GLY A 41 5.83 10.14 -4.69
N LYS A 42 6.12 9.99 -3.44
CA LYS A 42 7.14 9.06 -3.00
C LYS A 42 6.55 7.99 -2.12
N ALA A 43 5.34 7.58 -2.45
CA ALA A 43 4.67 6.57 -1.67
C ALA A 43 5.46 5.28 -1.70
N LEU A 44 5.49 4.61 -0.57
CA LEU A 44 6.28 3.40 -0.43
C LEU A 44 5.40 2.29 0.13
N VAL A 45 5.33 1.17 -0.56
CA VAL A 45 4.61 0.02 -0.07
C VAL A 45 5.46 -0.66 0.98
N VAL A 46 4.95 -0.72 2.19
CA VAL A 46 5.70 -1.27 3.31
C VAL A 46 5.50 -2.76 3.44
N SER A 47 4.29 -3.22 3.24
CA SER A 47 4.02 -4.65 3.27
C SER A 47 2.73 -4.96 2.56
N VAL A 48 2.55 -6.21 2.18
CA VAL A 48 1.36 -6.67 1.51
C VAL A 48 0.91 -7.93 2.23
N ARG A 49 -0.37 -8.01 2.52
CA ARG A 49 -0.89 -9.21 3.16
C ARG A 49 -1.89 -9.89 2.23
N ARG A 50 -1.66 -11.17 2.00
CA ARG A 50 -2.54 -11.96 1.15
C ARG A 50 -3.04 -13.11 2.00
N GLY A 51 -4.31 -13.05 2.37
CA GLY A 51 -4.86 -14.02 3.30
C GLY A 51 -4.13 -13.90 4.62
N ASP A 52 -3.56 -14.99 5.09
CA ASP A 52 -2.85 -14.97 6.35
C ASP A 52 -1.36 -14.77 6.17
N SER A 53 -0.91 -14.55 4.95
CA SER A 53 0.51 -14.44 4.69
C SER A 53 0.93 -13.01 4.47
N THR A 54 2.09 -12.66 4.97
CA THR A 54 2.67 -11.34 4.70
C THR A 54 3.71 -11.52 3.60
N LEU A 55 3.57 -10.76 2.55
CA LEU A 55 4.45 -10.87 1.40
C LEU A 55 5.44 -9.74 1.40
N ILE A 56 6.60 -10.02 0.85
CA ILE A 56 7.61 -8.99 0.70
C ILE A 56 7.27 -8.16 -0.53
N PRO A 57 7.16 -6.85 -0.38
CA PRO A 57 6.75 -6.01 -1.50
C PRO A 57 7.90 -5.69 -2.44
N ASP A 58 8.37 -6.68 -3.16
CA ASP A 58 9.42 -6.39 -4.12
C ASP A 58 8.80 -5.96 -5.45
N ALA A 59 9.65 -5.49 -6.34
CA ALA A 59 9.19 -4.87 -7.58
C ALA A 59 8.37 -5.81 -8.45
N SER A 60 8.65 -7.08 -8.37
CA SER A 60 7.99 -8.03 -9.24
C SER A 60 6.71 -8.62 -8.65
N LEU A 61 6.36 -8.24 -7.44
CA LEU A 61 5.16 -8.78 -6.82
C LEU A 61 3.92 -8.31 -7.56
N VAL A 62 3.14 -9.25 -8.07
CA VAL A 62 1.91 -8.93 -8.80
C VAL A 62 0.77 -8.90 -7.79
N LEU A 63 0.02 -7.84 -7.82
CA LEU A 63 -1.08 -7.65 -6.89
C LEU A 63 -2.34 -8.35 -7.38
N MET A 64 -3.07 -8.91 -6.43
CA MET A 64 -4.29 -9.61 -6.73
C MET A 64 -5.43 -8.99 -5.93
N PRO A 65 -6.66 -9.13 -6.39
CA PRO A 65 -7.77 -8.61 -5.61
C PRO A 65 -7.78 -9.22 -4.22
N GLY A 66 -8.00 -8.40 -3.24
CA GLY A 66 -8.00 -8.85 -1.86
C GLY A 66 -6.69 -8.65 -1.14
N ASP A 67 -5.62 -8.36 -1.88
CA ASP A 67 -4.35 -8.05 -1.22
C ASP A 67 -4.52 -6.78 -0.41
N TYR A 68 -3.97 -6.79 0.78
CA TYR A 68 -4.10 -5.64 1.66
C TYR A 68 -2.75 -4.96 1.74
N LEU A 69 -2.71 -3.71 1.37
CA LEU A 69 -1.46 -2.97 1.28
C LEU A 69 -1.31 -2.00 2.42
N TYR A 70 -0.09 -1.91 2.92
CA TYR A 70 0.27 -0.90 3.91
C TYR A 70 1.24 0.02 3.21
N ILE A 71 0.89 1.27 3.08
CA ILE A 71 1.64 2.22 2.29
C ILE A 71 1.98 3.46 3.09
N LEU A 72 3.24 3.88 3.02
CA LEU A 72 3.61 5.17 3.57
C LEU A 72 3.42 6.18 2.45
N PRO A 73 2.47 7.09 2.60
CA PRO A 73 2.16 7.99 1.48
C PRO A 73 3.25 9.00 1.18
N ASN A 74 3.98 9.40 2.23
CA ASN A 74 4.99 10.43 2.05
C ASN A 74 4.37 11.67 1.43
N GLU A 75 4.74 12.02 0.21
CA GLU A 75 4.20 13.20 -0.42
C GLU A 75 2.99 12.93 -1.28
N ALA A 76 2.55 11.69 -1.34
CA ALA A 76 1.43 11.35 -2.20
C ALA A 76 0.12 11.77 -1.55
N ARG A 77 -0.86 12.04 -2.37
CA ARG A 77 -2.18 12.32 -1.86
C ARG A 77 -2.91 11.02 -1.67
N ILE A 78 -3.68 10.95 -0.60
CA ILE A 78 -4.45 9.74 -0.35
C ILE A 78 -5.41 9.45 -1.49
N SER A 79 -5.99 10.50 -2.08
CA SER A 79 -6.93 10.28 -3.17
C SER A 79 -6.25 9.63 -4.37
N ASP A 80 -4.99 9.93 -4.60
CA ASP A 80 -4.28 9.31 -5.72
C ASP A 80 -4.03 7.84 -5.43
N LEU A 81 -3.73 7.52 -4.18
CA LEU A 81 -3.52 6.13 -3.81
C LEU A 81 -4.82 5.36 -3.89
N THR A 82 -5.89 5.96 -3.43
CA THR A 82 -7.20 5.34 -3.50
C THR A 82 -7.57 5.05 -4.95
N GLY A 83 -7.24 5.96 -5.83
CA GLY A 83 -7.55 5.78 -7.24
C GLY A 83 -6.89 4.56 -7.85
N LEU A 84 -5.75 4.15 -7.32
CA LEU A 84 -5.08 2.98 -7.84
C LEU A 84 -5.71 1.68 -7.33
N LEU A 85 -6.24 1.70 -6.12
CA LEU A 85 -6.65 0.47 -5.47
C LEU A 85 -8.14 0.21 -5.51
N LYS A 86 -8.94 1.23 -5.76
CA LYS A 86 -10.38 1.05 -5.78
C LYS A 86 -10.86 0.71 -7.17
N THR A 87 -12.00 0.02 -7.22
CA THR A 87 -12.60 -0.33 -8.49
C THR A 87 -12.83 0.92 -9.32
N GLN A 88 -12.45 0.85 -10.57
CA GLN A 88 -12.67 1.95 -11.49
C GLN A 88 -14.07 1.88 -12.00
N GLU A 89 -14.78 3.00 -11.93
CA GLU A 89 -16.14 3.02 -12.43
C GLU A 89 -16.14 3.71 -13.75
N LYS A 90 -16.91 3.13 -14.67
CA LYS A 90 -17.01 3.74 -15.95
C LYS A 90 -18.36 4.26 -16.11
N GLU A 91 -18.47 5.40 -16.67
CA GLU A 91 -19.79 6.01 -16.84
C GLU A 91 -20.36 5.72 -18.17
#